data_6eaceab7a7e34a1e160884c1a8a0ae38
#
_entry.id   6eaceab7a7e34a1e160884c1a8a0ae38
#
_cell.length_a   1.000
_cell.length_b   1.000
_cell.length_c   1.000
_cell.angle_alpha   90.00
_cell.angle_beta   90.00
_cell.angle_gamma   90.00
#
_symmetry.space_group_name_H-M   'P 1'
#
loop_
_entity.id
_entity.type
_entity.pdbx_description
1 polymer ?
#
loop_
_entity_poly.entity_id
_entity_poly.type
_entity_poly.pdbx_seq_one_letter_code
_entity_poly.pdbx_strand_id
1 'polypeptide(L)'
;MRIAVTGASGVLGRGLTARLLSQGHEVVGIARHRPDSWPSSADFIAADIRDATAVESAMTGADVVAHCAWVRGRNDHINIDGTANVLKAMAETGTGRIVFTSSGHQPRVEQMLADCGLEWVAVRCALIFGRNVDNWVQRLFALPVLPAGYADRVVQVVHSDDAQRLLVRALLDAVIDSGPVNLAAPGELTFRRIAAALGRPMVPIGSPVLRRVTSFAELELLHSAPLMDVTLLRDRWGFQPAWNAEECLEDFTLAVRGRIGLGKRTFSLPWRLANIQDLPAVDSPADDGVAPRLAGPEGANGEVDPPTDPRPTD
;
A
#
# COMPACT_ATOMS: atom_id res chain seq x y z
N MET A 1 19.53 -7.20 4.77
CA MET A 1 18.91 -7.68 3.52
C MET A 1 19.00 -6.57 2.47
N ARG A 2 19.10 -6.93 1.21
CA ARG A 2 18.99 -6.02 0.07
C ARG A 2 17.56 -6.12 -0.51
N ILE A 3 16.87 -4.99 -0.62
CA ILE A 3 15.45 -4.95 -0.99
C ILE A 3 15.28 -4.10 -2.24
N ALA A 4 14.70 -4.68 -3.29
CA ALA A 4 14.35 -3.93 -4.49
C ALA A 4 12.95 -3.34 -4.36
N VAL A 5 12.82 -2.02 -4.61
CA VAL A 5 11.55 -1.29 -4.51
C VAL A 5 11.18 -0.70 -5.86
N THR A 6 10.19 -1.28 -6.54
CA THR A 6 9.64 -0.67 -7.75
C THR A 6 8.63 0.41 -7.39
N GLY A 7 8.47 1.42 -8.25
CA GLY A 7 7.64 2.56 -7.90
C GLY A 7 8.19 3.39 -6.73
N ALA A 8 9.51 3.37 -6.56
CA ALA A 8 10.23 3.99 -5.45
C ALA A 8 9.99 5.50 -5.30
N SER A 9 9.62 6.20 -6.38
CA SER A 9 9.26 7.63 -6.33
C SER A 9 7.82 7.89 -5.86
N GLY A 10 6.98 6.85 -5.73
CA GLY A 10 5.59 6.94 -5.27
C GLY A 10 5.47 7.15 -3.76
N VAL A 11 4.26 7.44 -3.29
CA VAL A 11 3.96 7.69 -1.86
C VAL A 11 4.42 6.53 -0.98
N LEU A 12 4.01 5.30 -1.31
CA LEU A 12 4.37 4.13 -0.53
C LEU A 12 5.85 3.77 -0.71
N GLY A 13 6.37 3.81 -1.96
CA GLY A 13 7.76 3.45 -2.24
C GLY A 13 8.77 4.34 -1.51
N ARG A 14 8.55 5.68 -1.48
CA ARG A 14 9.43 6.61 -0.74
C ARG A 14 9.42 6.35 0.76
N GLY A 15 8.23 6.24 1.34
CA GLY A 15 8.11 6.02 2.77
C GLY A 15 8.63 4.65 3.21
N LEU A 16 8.35 3.62 2.41
CA LEU A 16 8.89 2.28 2.63
C LEU A 16 10.42 2.28 2.57
N THR A 17 11.01 2.94 1.57
CA THR A 17 12.48 3.07 1.46
C THR A 17 13.09 3.71 2.70
N ALA A 18 12.53 4.84 3.16
CA ALA A 18 13.03 5.52 4.35
C ALA A 18 12.96 4.61 5.60
N ARG A 19 11.88 3.87 5.76
CA ARG A 19 11.67 2.94 6.88
C ARG A 19 12.63 1.75 6.83
N LEU A 20 12.84 1.15 5.65
CA LEU A 20 13.80 0.05 5.48
C LEU A 20 15.23 0.48 5.77
N LEU A 21 15.65 1.65 5.28
CA LEU A 21 16.96 2.22 5.58
C LEU A 21 17.16 2.48 7.08
N SER A 22 16.14 3.00 7.78
CA SER A 22 16.21 3.23 9.22
C SER A 22 16.37 1.95 10.05
N GLN A 23 15.98 0.81 9.49
CA GLN A 23 16.16 -0.53 10.07
C GLN A 23 17.46 -1.22 9.62
N GLY A 24 18.33 -0.51 8.90
CA GLY A 24 19.64 -1.02 8.49
C GLY A 24 19.63 -1.93 7.26
N HIS A 25 18.58 -1.89 6.45
CA HIS A 25 18.51 -2.63 5.19
C HIS A 25 19.10 -1.83 4.02
N GLU A 26 19.63 -2.54 3.03
CA GLU A 26 20.03 -1.95 1.75
C GLU A 26 18.82 -1.86 0.83
N VAL A 27 18.67 -0.74 0.15
CA VAL A 27 17.52 -0.51 -0.76
C VAL A 27 18.01 -0.08 -2.13
N VAL A 28 17.49 -0.74 -3.18
CA VAL A 28 17.58 -0.28 -4.55
C VAL A 28 16.19 0.11 -5.05
N GLY A 29 16.02 1.39 -5.37
CA GLY A 29 14.76 1.91 -5.93
C GLY A 29 14.77 1.91 -7.44
N ILE A 30 13.65 1.55 -8.08
CA ILE A 30 13.44 1.71 -9.50
C ILE A 30 12.17 2.52 -9.74
N ALA A 31 12.30 3.61 -10.48
CA ALA A 31 11.19 4.43 -10.97
C ALA A 31 11.67 5.32 -12.13
N ARG A 32 10.73 5.88 -12.90
CA ARG A 32 11.03 6.72 -14.08
C ARG A 32 11.82 7.98 -13.75
N HIS A 33 11.65 8.53 -12.57
CA HIS A 33 12.32 9.75 -12.13
C HIS A 33 12.81 9.57 -10.69
N ARG A 34 14.07 9.92 -10.46
CA ARG A 34 14.64 9.98 -9.11
C ARG A 34 14.09 11.22 -8.40
N PRO A 35 13.47 11.08 -7.22
CA PRO A 35 13.07 12.24 -6.42
C PRO A 35 14.30 13.01 -5.93
N ASP A 36 14.21 14.34 -5.82
CA ASP A 36 15.28 15.15 -5.24
C ASP A 36 15.56 14.77 -3.79
N SER A 37 14.52 14.34 -3.06
CA SER A 37 14.59 13.86 -1.68
C SER A 37 15.02 12.39 -1.55
N TRP A 38 15.49 11.74 -2.63
CA TRP A 38 15.92 10.34 -2.55
C TRP A 38 17.16 10.21 -1.64
N PRO A 39 17.15 9.28 -0.65
CA PRO A 39 18.27 9.10 0.26
C PRO A 39 19.57 8.75 -0.49
N SER A 40 20.68 9.40 -0.10
CA SER A 40 22.00 9.11 -0.69
C SER A 40 22.53 7.70 -0.33
N SER A 41 22.00 7.13 0.74
CA SER A 41 22.32 5.76 1.21
C SER A 41 21.58 4.65 0.47
N ALA A 42 20.70 4.97 -0.48
CA ALA A 42 19.96 4.01 -1.27
C ALA A 42 20.31 4.14 -2.76
N ASP A 43 20.53 3.02 -3.41
CA ASP A 43 20.70 2.95 -4.86
C ASP A 43 19.42 3.34 -5.58
N PHE A 44 19.56 3.90 -6.79
CA PHE A 44 18.40 4.25 -7.62
C PHE A 44 18.66 4.02 -9.10
N ILE A 45 17.75 3.31 -9.73
CA ILE A 45 17.75 3.06 -11.17
C ILE A 45 16.58 3.84 -11.80
N ALA A 46 16.92 4.84 -12.65
CA ALA A 46 15.92 5.64 -13.34
C ALA A 46 15.45 4.90 -14.59
N ALA A 47 14.35 4.16 -14.50
CA ALA A 47 13.81 3.37 -15.60
C ALA A 47 12.29 3.16 -15.48
N ASP A 48 11.68 2.78 -16.60
CA ASP A 48 10.32 2.26 -16.65
C ASP A 48 10.34 0.76 -16.31
N ILE A 49 9.36 0.25 -15.56
CA ILE A 49 9.26 -1.18 -15.21
C ILE A 49 9.08 -2.09 -16.44
N ARG A 50 8.77 -1.52 -17.61
CA ARG A 50 8.74 -2.25 -18.90
C ARG A 50 10.11 -2.46 -19.51
N ASP A 51 11.14 -1.78 -19.02
CA ASP A 51 12.52 -2.03 -19.38
C ASP A 51 13.04 -3.26 -18.61
N ALA A 52 13.00 -4.42 -19.26
CA ALA A 52 13.37 -5.69 -18.65
C ALA A 52 14.82 -5.70 -18.14
N THR A 53 15.75 -5.07 -18.88
CA THR A 53 17.18 -5.02 -18.50
C THR A 53 17.40 -4.18 -17.25
N ALA A 54 16.71 -3.03 -17.16
CA ALA A 54 16.79 -2.18 -15.99
C ALA A 54 16.15 -2.84 -14.75
N VAL A 55 15.04 -3.57 -14.95
CA VAL A 55 14.38 -4.33 -13.88
C VAL A 55 15.30 -5.46 -13.37
N GLU A 56 15.90 -6.24 -14.27
CA GLU A 56 16.83 -7.30 -13.92
C GLU A 56 18.04 -6.75 -13.13
N SER A 57 18.60 -5.64 -13.59
CA SER A 57 19.69 -4.95 -12.88
C SER A 57 19.29 -4.55 -11.45
N ALA A 58 18.05 -4.07 -11.24
CA ALA A 58 17.55 -3.72 -9.93
C ALA A 58 17.32 -4.92 -9.01
N MET A 59 16.97 -6.08 -9.57
CA MET A 59 16.74 -7.33 -8.82
C MET A 59 18.03 -8.06 -8.49
N THR A 60 19.14 -7.76 -9.16
CA THR A 60 20.43 -8.44 -8.94
C THR A 60 20.87 -8.29 -7.48
N GLY A 61 21.02 -9.43 -6.81
CA GLY A 61 21.39 -9.50 -5.39
C GLY A 61 20.30 -9.05 -4.40
N ALA A 62 19.08 -8.83 -4.88
CA ALA A 62 17.96 -8.54 -3.98
C ALA A 62 17.45 -9.82 -3.32
N ASP A 63 17.26 -9.79 -2.01
CA ASP A 63 16.66 -10.88 -1.23
C ASP A 63 15.14 -10.93 -1.43
N VAL A 64 14.50 -9.76 -1.49
CA VAL A 64 13.05 -9.62 -1.61
C VAL A 64 12.68 -8.38 -2.45
N VAL A 65 11.46 -8.37 -3.00
CA VAL A 65 10.94 -7.28 -3.84
C VAL A 65 9.69 -6.66 -3.24
N ALA A 66 9.69 -5.32 -3.11
CA ALA A 66 8.51 -4.51 -2.90
C ALA A 66 8.01 -3.96 -4.23
N HIS A 67 6.94 -4.50 -4.78
CA HIS A 67 6.38 -4.06 -6.06
C HIS A 67 5.28 -3.01 -5.82
N CYS A 68 5.70 -1.72 -5.74
CA CYS A 68 4.83 -0.56 -5.55
C CYS A 68 4.56 0.22 -6.84
N ALA A 69 5.13 -0.19 -7.98
CA ALA A 69 4.92 0.47 -9.25
C ALA A 69 3.51 0.20 -9.76
N TRP A 70 2.75 1.26 -9.99
CA TRP A 70 1.41 1.18 -10.52
C TRP A 70 1.06 2.39 -11.37
N VAL A 71 0.53 2.16 -12.56
CA VAL A 71 -0.02 3.20 -13.45
C VAL A 71 -1.53 3.06 -13.48
N ARG A 72 -2.22 4.16 -13.21
CA ARG A 72 -3.69 4.20 -13.21
C ARG A 72 -4.27 4.42 -14.58
N GLY A 73 -5.52 4.01 -14.72
CA GLY A 73 -6.35 4.25 -15.88
C GLY A 73 -6.45 3.03 -16.79
N ARG A 74 -6.80 3.26 -18.06
CA ARG A 74 -7.02 2.18 -19.05
C ARG A 74 -5.73 1.50 -19.54
N ASN A 75 -4.62 1.69 -18.85
CA ASN A 75 -3.31 1.19 -19.24
C ASN A 75 -2.91 -0.06 -18.46
N ASP A 76 -3.85 -0.98 -18.24
CA ASP A 76 -3.60 -2.23 -17.50
C ASP A 76 -2.42 -3.03 -18.09
N HIS A 77 -2.20 -2.94 -19.41
CA HIS A 77 -1.07 -3.59 -20.07
C HIS A 77 0.28 -3.14 -19.50
N ILE A 78 0.44 -1.86 -19.13
CA ILE A 78 1.69 -1.36 -18.53
C ILE A 78 1.96 -2.06 -17.20
N ASN A 79 0.92 -2.23 -16.41
CA ASN A 79 1.03 -2.90 -15.11
C ASN A 79 1.30 -4.40 -15.27
N ILE A 80 0.62 -5.05 -16.22
CA ILE A 80 0.80 -6.47 -16.53
C ILE A 80 2.22 -6.73 -17.07
N ASP A 81 2.64 -5.98 -18.09
CA ASP A 81 3.97 -6.13 -18.71
C ASP A 81 5.08 -5.82 -17.70
N GLY A 82 4.91 -4.75 -16.90
CA GLY A 82 5.86 -4.41 -15.85
C GLY A 82 5.97 -5.47 -14.76
N THR A 83 4.84 -6.04 -14.32
CA THR A 83 4.86 -7.14 -13.34
C THR A 83 5.49 -8.40 -13.95
N ALA A 84 5.21 -8.71 -15.22
CA ALA A 84 5.84 -9.84 -15.90
C ALA A 84 7.38 -9.71 -15.93
N ASN A 85 7.90 -8.52 -16.21
CA ASN A 85 9.33 -8.25 -16.18
C ASN A 85 9.92 -8.43 -14.76
N VAL A 86 9.20 -7.95 -13.73
CA VAL A 86 9.63 -8.12 -12.34
C VAL A 86 9.71 -9.61 -11.97
N LEU A 87 8.65 -10.38 -12.25
CA LEU A 87 8.61 -11.81 -11.95
C LEU A 87 9.67 -12.60 -12.72
N LYS A 88 9.89 -12.27 -14.00
CA LYS A 88 10.94 -12.86 -14.80
C LYS A 88 12.32 -12.58 -14.21
N ALA A 89 12.62 -11.33 -13.90
CA ALA A 89 13.88 -10.94 -13.30
C ALA A 89 14.12 -11.62 -11.95
N MET A 90 13.09 -11.76 -11.12
CA MET A 90 13.17 -12.49 -9.85
C MET A 90 13.53 -13.97 -10.05
N ALA A 91 12.92 -14.62 -11.04
CA ALA A 91 13.23 -16.01 -11.37
C ALA A 91 14.71 -16.16 -11.84
N GLU A 92 15.20 -15.21 -12.63
CA GLU A 92 16.58 -15.21 -13.15
C GLU A 92 17.63 -14.89 -12.06
N THR A 93 17.29 -14.06 -11.10
CA THR A 93 18.18 -13.64 -10.01
C THR A 93 18.06 -14.51 -8.75
N GLY A 94 17.09 -15.41 -8.69
CA GLY A 94 16.83 -16.27 -7.52
C GLY A 94 16.17 -15.55 -6.35
N THR A 95 15.53 -14.40 -6.58
CA THR A 95 14.81 -13.65 -5.53
C THR A 95 13.50 -14.37 -5.17
N GLY A 96 13.35 -14.75 -3.89
CA GLY A 96 12.30 -15.71 -3.45
C GLY A 96 10.95 -15.12 -3.07
N ARG A 97 10.87 -13.81 -2.80
CA ARG A 97 9.64 -13.19 -2.25
C ARG A 97 9.28 -11.88 -2.92
N ILE A 98 7.99 -11.70 -3.21
CA ILE A 98 7.42 -10.44 -3.71
C ILE A 98 6.27 -9.95 -2.83
N VAL A 99 6.31 -8.69 -2.45
CA VAL A 99 5.21 -7.98 -1.79
C VAL A 99 4.66 -6.91 -2.71
N PHE A 100 3.41 -7.07 -3.13
CA PHE A 100 2.76 -6.20 -4.08
C PHE A 100 1.76 -5.27 -3.38
N THR A 101 1.72 -4.01 -3.77
CA THR A 101 0.69 -3.07 -3.30
C THR A 101 -0.49 -3.06 -4.27
N SER A 102 -1.64 -3.50 -3.80
CA SER A 102 -2.88 -3.58 -4.55
C SER A 102 -3.95 -2.65 -3.99
N SER A 103 -4.87 -2.22 -4.82
CA SER A 103 -6.10 -1.54 -4.40
C SER A 103 -7.32 -2.48 -4.38
N GLY A 104 -7.11 -3.78 -4.52
CA GLY A 104 -8.18 -4.78 -4.62
C GLY A 104 -8.88 -4.86 -5.99
N HIS A 105 -8.44 -4.05 -6.95
CA HIS A 105 -8.99 -4.01 -8.33
C HIS A 105 -7.99 -4.49 -9.38
N GLN A 106 -7.13 -5.45 -9.02
CA GLN A 106 -6.02 -5.89 -9.86
C GLN A 106 -5.96 -7.42 -9.98
N PRO A 107 -7.09 -8.08 -10.32
CA PRO A 107 -7.18 -9.53 -10.26
C PRO A 107 -6.18 -10.24 -11.19
N ARG A 108 -5.84 -9.62 -12.34
CA ARG A 108 -4.87 -10.20 -13.28
C ARG A 108 -3.46 -10.23 -12.71
N VAL A 109 -3.02 -9.14 -12.07
CA VAL A 109 -1.70 -9.09 -11.44
C VAL A 109 -1.63 -10.03 -10.25
N GLU A 110 -2.66 -10.07 -9.41
CA GLU A 110 -2.72 -11.01 -8.28
C GLU A 110 -2.73 -12.47 -8.74
N GLN A 111 -3.37 -12.77 -9.88
CA GLN A 111 -3.30 -14.10 -10.49
C GLN A 111 -1.89 -14.44 -10.97
N MET A 112 -1.17 -13.50 -11.61
CA MET A 112 0.22 -13.69 -12.00
C MET A 112 1.13 -14.00 -10.80
N LEU A 113 0.88 -13.32 -9.67
CA LEU A 113 1.60 -13.60 -8.42
C LEU A 113 1.27 -14.99 -7.87
N ALA A 114 0.01 -15.41 -7.93
CA ALA A 114 -0.40 -16.73 -7.48
C ALA A 114 0.23 -17.86 -8.32
N ASP A 115 0.43 -17.60 -9.62
CA ASP A 115 0.95 -18.59 -10.57
C ASP A 115 2.50 -18.59 -10.64
N CYS A 116 3.20 -17.61 -10.00
CA CYS A 116 4.64 -17.46 -10.17
C CYS A 116 5.51 -18.47 -9.39
N GLY A 117 4.93 -19.20 -8.45
CA GLY A 117 5.65 -20.19 -7.63
C GLY A 117 6.58 -19.61 -6.55
N LEU A 118 6.52 -18.29 -6.31
CA LEU A 118 7.30 -17.59 -5.29
C LEU A 118 6.43 -17.35 -4.04
N GLU A 119 7.08 -16.99 -2.92
CA GLU A 119 6.33 -16.41 -1.80
C GLU A 119 5.81 -15.02 -2.20
N TRP A 120 4.52 -14.78 -2.00
CA TRP A 120 3.93 -13.52 -2.40
C TRP A 120 2.86 -13.02 -1.43
N VAL A 121 2.79 -11.70 -1.30
CA VAL A 121 1.71 -11.02 -0.58
C VAL A 121 1.19 -9.87 -1.43
N ALA A 122 -0.12 -9.79 -1.61
CA ALA A 122 -0.77 -8.61 -2.18
C ALA A 122 -1.45 -7.81 -1.06
N VAL A 123 -0.83 -6.72 -0.63
CA VAL A 123 -1.41 -5.80 0.35
C VAL A 123 -2.43 -4.92 -0.35
N ARG A 124 -3.71 -5.23 -0.17
CA ARG A 124 -4.84 -4.49 -0.71
C ARG A 124 -5.17 -3.33 0.21
N CYS A 125 -4.69 -2.15 -0.12
CA CYS A 125 -4.91 -0.95 0.68
C CYS A 125 -6.27 -0.30 0.36
N ALA A 126 -6.99 0.12 1.40
CA ALA A 126 -8.08 1.08 1.30
C ALA A 126 -7.56 2.44 0.77
N LEU A 127 -8.39 3.48 0.75
CA LEU A 127 -7.96 4.81 0.30
C LEU A 127 -6.82 5.32 1.20
N ILE A 128 -5.64 5.52 0.61
CA ILE A 128 -4.46 5.93 1.38
C ILE A 128 -4.54 7.41 1.71
N PHE A 129 -4.63 7.71 3.00
CA PHE A 129 -4.63 9.03 3.60
C PHE A 129 -3.31 9.30 4.33
N GLY A 130 -3.06 10.57 4.66
CA GLY A 130 -1.89 11.05 5.38
C GLY A 130 -1.37 12.38 4.84
N ARG A 131 -0.65 13.15 5.64
CA ARG A 131 -0.15 14.49 5.26
C ARG A 131 0.87 14.48 4.13
N ASN A 132 1.62 13.38 3.99
CA ASN A 132 2.66 13.22 2.97
C ASN A 132 2.17 12.49 1.71
N VAL A 133 0.86 12.30 1.58
CA VAL A 133 0.26 11.60 0.47
C VAL A 133 0.03 12.57 -0.69
N ASP A 134 0.82 12.44 -1.77
CA ASP A 134 0.61 13.12 -3.04
C ASP A 134 0.10 12.12 -4.06
N ASN A 135 -1.16 11.75 -3.92
CA ASN A 135 -1.82 10.81 -4.81
C ASN A 135 -3.11 11.41 -5.41
N TRP A 136 -3.80 10.61 -6.20
CA TRP A 136 -5.06 11.02 -6.82
C TRP A 136 -6.18 11.30 -5.81
N VAL A 137 -6.18 10.65 -4.64
CA VAL A 137 -7.15 10.88 -3.58
C VAL A 137 -7.00 12.31 -3.07
N GLN A 138 -5.77 12.74 -2.82
CA GLN A 138 -5.48 14.12 -2.45
C GLN A 138 -5.96 15.10 -3.52
N ARG A 139 -5.68 14.82 -4.81
CA ARG A 139 -6.13 15.70 -5.91
C ARG A 139 -7.64 15.79 -6.02
N LEU A 140 -8.35 14.68 -5.81
CA LEU A 140 -9.81 14.66 -5.81
C LEU A 140 -10.37 15.54 -4.69
N PHE A 141 -9.89 15.35 -3.47
CA PHE A 141 -10.37 16.11 -2.32
C PHE A 141 -9.82 17.56 -2.25
N ALA A 142 -8.83 17.90 -3.05
CA ALA A 142 -8.38 19.28 -3.24
C ALA A 142 -9.28 20.09 -4.19
N LEU A 143 -10.26 19.48 -4.86
CA LEU A 143 -11.23 20.21 -5.67
C LEU A 143 -11.94 21.27 -4.84
N PRO A 144 -12.25 22.46 -5.40
CA PRO A 144 -12.90 23.55 -4.68
C PRO A 144 -14.31 23.20 -4.22
N VAL A 145 -14.97 22.30 -4.92
CA VAL A 145 -16.28 21.73 -4.61
C VAL A 145 -16.29 20.23 -4.84
N LEU A 146 -17.06 19.51 -4.07
CA LEU A 146 -17.19 18.05 -4.20
C LEU A 146 -18.59 17.66 -4.72
N PRO A 147 -18.74 16.55 -5.44
CA PRO A 147 -20.00 16.15 -6.03
C PRO A 147 -20.96 15.63 -4.96
N ALA A 148 -22.14 16.26 -4.84
CA ALA A 148 -23.16 15.92 -3.86
C ALA A 148 -23.74 14.50 -4.06
N GLY A 149 -23.72 13.98 -5.28
CA GLY A 149 -24.19 12.62 -5.57
C GLY A 149 -23.41 11.50 -4.85
N TYR A 150 -22.25 11.81 -4.28
CA TYR A 150 -21.43 10.87 -3.49
C TYR A 150 -21.50 11.13 -1.98
N ALA A 151 -22.33 12.08 -1.51
CA ALA A 151 -22.33 12.55 -0.12
C ALA A 151 -22.42 11.42 0.91
N ASP A 152 -23.32 10.47 0.70
CA ASP A 152 -23.59 9.38 1.63
C ASP A 152 -22.79 8.10 1.30
N ARG A 153 -21.87 8.18 0.33
CA ARG A 153 -20.96 7.07 0.01
C ARG A 153 -20.03 6.84 1.18
N VAL A 154 -20.06 5.63 1.70
CA VAL A 154 -19.13 5.14 2.72
C VAL A 154 -17.85 4.67 2.05
N VAL A 155 -16.72 5.03 2.63
CA VAL A 155 -15.39 4.59 2.21
C VAL A 155 -14.55 4.20 3.41
N GLN A 156 -13.69 3.22 3.20
CA GLN A 156 -12.62 2.91 4.14
C GLN A 156 -11.34 3.62 3.72
N VAL A 157 -10.56 3.98 4.72
CA VAL A 157 -9.26 4.64 4.54
C VAL A 157 -8.18 3.85 5.26
N VAL A 158 -6.93 4.14 4.95
CA VAL A 158 -5.78 3.63 5.69
C VAL A 158 -4.72 4.73 5.75
N HIS A 159 -4.04 4.87 6.88
CA HIS A 159 -2.92 5.78 6.96
C HIS A 159 -1.73 5.25 6.15
N SER A 160 -1.01 6.15 5.45
CA SER A 160 0.19 5.77 4.67
C SER A 160 1.26 5.10 5.53
N ASP A 161 1.35 5.48 6.81
CA ASP A 161 2.26 4.88 7.77
C ASP A 161 1.92 3.40 8.06
N ASP A 162 0.65 3.10 8.33
CA ASP A 162 0.19 1.72 8.54
C ASP A 162 0.40 0.85 7.31
N ALA A 163 0.19 1.41 6.11
CA ALA A 163 0.46 0.69 4.87
C ALA A 163 1.95 0.34 4.75
N GLN A 164 2.85 1.28 5.07
CA GLN A 164 4.29 1.04 5.08
C GLN A 164 4.70 0.03 6.15
N ARG A 165 4.12 0.09 7.36
CA ARG A 165 4.39 -0.87 8.45
C ARG A 165 4.03 -2.29 8.04
N LEU A 166 2.85 -2.48 7.42
CA LEU A 166 2.45 -3.80 6.94
C LEU A 166 3.33 -4.29 5.78
N LEU A 167 3.74 -3.40 4.87
CA LEU A 167 4.66 -3.75 3.79
C LEU A 167 6.03 -4.20 4.33
N VAL A 168 6.60 -3.48 5.31
CA VAL A 168 7.84 -3.88 5.97
C VAL A 168 7.69 -5.27 6.59
N ARG A 169 6.60 -5.50 7.31
CA ARG A 169 6.33 -6.79 7.92
C ARG A 169 6.21 -7.91 6.89
N ALA A 170 5.49 -7.68 5.80
CA ALA A 170 5.35 -8.67 4.73
C ALA A 170 6.69 -8.99 4.02
N LEU A 171 7.61 -8.01 3.96
CA LEU A 171 8.94 -8.19 3.39
C LEU A 171 9.89 -8.95 4.32
N LEU A 172 9.82 -8.69 5.63
CA LEU A 172 10.87 -9.09 6.59
C LEU A 172 10.49 -10.26 7.50
N ASP A 173 9.20 -10.54 7.73
CA ASP A 173 8.79 -11.68 8.57
C ASP A 173 9.31 -12.99 7.97
N ALA A 174 9.88 -13.84 8.83
CA ALA A 174 10.46 -15.12 8.41
C ALA A 174 9.42 -16.07 7.80
N VAL A 175 8.19 -15.99 8.29
CA VAL A 175 7.05 -16.79 7.80
C VAL A 175 5.91 -15.86 7.46
N ILE A 176 5.40 -15.97 6.24
CA ILE A 176 4.25 -15.23 5.77
C ILE A 176 3.18 -16.17 5.22
N ASP A 177 1.92 -15.76 5.36
CA ASP A 177 0.84 -16.40 4.63
C ASP A 177 0.78 -15.79 3.22
N SER A 178 1.16 -16.57 2.19
CA SER A 178 1.05 -16.13 0.81
C SER A 178 -0.40 -15.86 0.43
N GLY A 179 -0.63 -14.77 -0.30
CA GLY A 179 -1.95 -14.39 -0.76
C GLY A 179 -2.29 -12.92 -0.55
N PRO A 180 -3.54 -12.54 -0.85
CA PRO A 180 -4.01 -11.19 -0.64
C PRO A 180 -4.36 -10.94 0.82
N VAL A 181 -4.00 -9.76 1.33
CA VAL A 181 -4.38 -9.26 2.65
C VAL A 181 -4.98 -7.85 2.53
N ASN A 182 -6.19 -7.68 3.03
CA ASN A 182 -6.88 -6.39 3.03
C ASN A 182 -6.39 -5.53 4.20
N LEU A 183 -6.17 -4.25 3.93
CA LEU A 183 -5.71 -3.28 4.91
C LEU A 183 -6.60 -2.03 4.89
N ALA A 184 -7.30 -1.80 5.98
CA ALA A 184 -8.07 -0.59 6.25
C ALA A 184 -7.95 -0.21 7.73
N ALA A 185 -8.01 1.07 8.02
CA ALA A 185 -8.09 1.59 9.38
C ALA A 185 -9.43 1.21 10.02
N PRO A 186 -9.50 1.04 11.35
CA PRO A 186 -10.77 0.90 12.06
C PRO A 186 -11.68 2.10 11.83
N GLY A 187 -12.97 1.83 11.56
CA GLY A 187 -13.98 2.83 11.26
C GLY A 187 -14.13 3.11 9.76
N GLU A 188 -15.13 3.91 9.46
CA GLU A 188 -15.55 4.26 8.10
C GLU A 188 -15.84 5.76 8.01
N LEU A 189 -15.67 6.35 6.82
CA LEU A 189 -15.96 7.75 6.56
C LEU A 189 -17.00 7.87 5.45
N THR A 190 -17.88 8.87 5.55
CA THR A 190 -18.68 9.27 4.40
C THR A 190 -17.99 10.39 3.64
N PHE A 191 -18.28 10.52 2.34
CA PHE A 191 -17.80 11.65 1.56
C PHE A 191 -18.23 12.99 2.17
N ARG A 192 -19.45 13.05 2.75
CA ARG A 192 -19.95 14.20 3.48
C ARG A 192 -19.07 14.56 4.67
N ARG A 193 -18.63 13.55 5.44
CA ARG A 193 -17.74 13.75 6.59
C ARG A 193 -16.39 14.31 6.15
N ILE A 194 -15.81 13.73 5.06
CA ILE A 194 -14.54 14.21 4.48
C ILE A 194 -14.69 15.64 3.95
N ALA A 195 -15.75 15.92 3.19
CA ALA A 195 -16.02 17.26 2.66
C ALA A 195 -16.13 18.32 3.78
N ALA A 196 -16.85 17.98 4.85
CA ALA A 196 -17.01 18.86 6.02
C ALA A 196 -15.65 19.13 6.71
N ALA A 197 -14.83 18.10 6.94
CA ALA A 197 -13.50 18.25 7.54
C ALA A 197 -12.58 19.15 6.71
N LEU A 198 -12.69 19.07 5.37
CA LEU A 198 -11.89 19.88 4.44
C LEU A 198 -12.49 21.29 4.20
N GLY A 199 -13.68 21.57 4.72
CA GLY A 199 -14.40 22.82 4.45
C GLY A 199 -14.77 22.95 2.97
N ARG A 200 -15.08 21.83 2.28
CA ARG A 200 -15.45 21.83 0.86
C ARG A 200 -16.98 21.74 0.71
N PRO A 201 -17.62 22.67 0.00
CA PRO A 201 -19.05 22.58 -0.27
C PRO A 201 -19.33 21.40 -1.20
N MET A 202 -20.43 20.71 -0.95
CA MET A 202 -20.94 19.66 -1.83
C MET A 202 -22.05 20.24 -2.71
N VAL A 203 -21.88 20.12 -4.02
CA VAL A 203 -22.82 20.67 -5.00
C VAL A 203 -23.26 19.62 -6.00
N PRO A 204 -24.48 19.71 -6.55
CA PRO A 204 -24.89 18.88 -7.66
C PRO A 204 -24.02 19.18 -8.88
N ILE A 205 -23.16 18.24 -9.27
CA ILE A 205 -22.28 18.40 -10.43
C ILE A 205 -22.68 17.34 -11.47
N GLY A 206 -23.05 17.78 -12.65
CA GLY A 206 -23.38 16.88 -13.75
C GLY A 206 -22.15 16.10 -14.26
N SER A 207 -22.36 14.85 -14.69
CA SER A 207 -21.30 13.98 -15.19
C SER A 207 -20.36 14.59 -16.23
N PRO A 208 -20.79 15.46 -17.17
CA PRO A 208 -19.89 16.06 -18.14
C PRO A 208 -18.85 17.00 -17.51
N VAL A 209 -19.24 17.72 -16.45
CA VAL A 209 -18.33 18.64 -15.75
C VAL A 209 -17.33 17.83 -14.88
N LEU A 210 -17.83 16.84 -14.18
CA LEU A 210 -16.97 15.92 -13.40
C LEU A 210 -15.88 15.28 -14.24
N ARG A 211 -16.20 14.85 -15.47
CA ARG A 211 -15.25 14.26 -16.42
C ARG A 211 -14.13 15.22 -16.86
N ARG A 212 -14.32 16.54 -16.72
CA ARG A 212 -13.30 17.55 -17.06
C ARG A 212 -12.34 17.85 -15.92
N VAL A 213 -12.79 17.71 -14.67
CA VAL A 213 -12.02 18.09 -13.47
C VAL A 213 -11.41 16.90 -12.75
N THR A 214 -11.93 15.70 -12.97
CA THR A 214 -11.36 14.44 -12.45
C THR A 214 -11.38 13.38 -13.56
N SER A 215 -10.51 12.39 -13.47
CA SER A 215 -10.67 11.26 -14.37
C SER A 215 -11.92 10.47 -13.95
N PHE A 216 -12.77 10.13 -14.90
CA PHE A 216 -13.97 9.33 -14.64
C PHE A 216 -13.63 8.01 -13.94
N ALA A 217 -12.48 7.41 -14.28
CA ALA A 217 -11.98 6.21 -13.63
C ALA A 217 -11.72 6.37 -12.12
N GLU A 218 -11.31 7.55 -11.68
CA GLU A 218 -11.09 7.82 -10.24
C GLU A 218 -12.41 7.88 -9.47
N LEU A 219 -13.44 8.49 -10.06
CA LEU A 219 -14.78 8.52 -9.47
C LEU A 219 -15.46 7.15 -9.52
N GLU A 220 -15.29 6.42 -10.61
CA GLU A 220 -15.80 5.06 -10.74
C GLU A 220 -15.16 4.11 -9.73
N LEU A 221 -13.86 4.25 -9.49
CA LEU A 221 -13.16 3.50 -8.46
C LEU A 221 -13.76 3.74 -7.07
N LEU A 222 -14.06 5.00 -6.74
CA LEU A 222 -14.74 5.32 -5.50
C LEU A 222 -16.17 4.78 -5.44
N HIS A 223 -16.85 4.73 -6.59
CA HIS A 223 -18.20 4.20 -6.67
C HIS A 223 -18.25 2.68 -6.50
N SER A 224 -17.24 1.97 -6.99
CA SER A 224 -17.16 0.51 -7.01
C SER A 224 -16.33 -0.10 -5.89
N ALA A 225 -15.58 0.71 -5.12
CA ALA A 225 -14.73 0.21 -4.03
C ALA A 225 -15.57 -0.51 -2.97
N PRO A 226 -15.44 -1.83 -2.82
CA PRO A 226 -16.13 -2.56 -1.78
C PRO A 226 -15.53 -2.21 -0.41
N LEU A 227 -16.31 -2.36 0.63
CA LEU A 227 -15.77 -2.37 1.99
C LEU A 227 -14.93 -3.64 2.16
N MET A 228 -13.74 -3.48 2.69
CA MET A 228 -12.77 -4.56 2.82
C MET A 228 -12.99 -5.31 4.14
N ASP A 229 -13.04 -6.63 4.06
CA ASP A 229 -12.95 -7.49 5.24
C ASP A 229 -11.48 -7.58 5.68
N VAL A 230 -11.19 -7.10 6.89
CA VAL A 230 -9.86 -7.07 7.49
C VAL A 230 -9.65 -8.20 8.53
N THR A 231 -10.54 -9.18 8.58
CA THR A 231 -10.48 -10.29 9.54
C THR A 231 -9.16 -11.06 9.41
N LEU A 232 -8.72 -11.38 8.21
CA LEU A 232 -7.45 -12.06 7.96
C LEU A 232 -6.25 -11.28 8.51
N LEU A 233 -6.24 -9.95 8.32
CA LEU A 233 -5.19 -9.07 8.83
C LEU A 233 -5.06 -9.16 10.35
N ARG A 234 -6.18 -9.13 11.05
CA ARG A 234 -6.22 -9.22 12.51
C ARG A 234 -5.88 -10.63 13.01
N ASP A 235 -6.56 -11.65 12.48
CA ASP A 235 -6.58 -12.99 13.08
C ASP A 235 -5.35 -13.83 12.69
N ARG A 236 -4.83 -13.65 11.47
CA ARG A 236 -3.66 -14.39 11.00
C ARG A 236 -2.37 -13.59 11.03
N TRP A 237 -2.44 -12.31 10.63
CA TRP A 237 -1.27 -11.45 10.66
C TRP A 237 -1.02 -10.84 12.04
N GLY A 238 -2.01 -10.80 12.93
CA GLY A 238 -1.92 -10.12 14.22
C GLY A 238 -1.53 -8.65 14.06
N PHE A 239 -1.89 -8.05 12.91
CA PHE A 239 -1.56 -6.65 12.62
C PHE A 239 -2.75 -5.77 12.97
N GLN A 240 -2.46 -4.71 13.72
CA GLN A 240 -3.43 -3.68 14.06
C GLN A 240 -2.95 -2.34 13.48
N PRO A 241 -3.79 -1.67 12.66
CA PRO A 241 -3.53 -0.29 12.26
C PRO A 241 -3.42 0.59 13.50
N ALA A 242 -2.44 1.49 13.50
CA ALA A 242 -2.22 2.43 14.60
C ALA A 242 -3.16 3.64 14.53
N TRP A 243 -3.70 3.91 13.34
CA TRP A 243 -4.59 5.03 13.06
C TRP A 243 -6.02 4.52 12.81
N ASN A 244 -7.02 5.17 13.41
CA ASN A 244 -8.40 4.98 13.03
C ASN A 244 -8.80 5.92 11.87
N ALA A 245 -10.00 5.74 11.31
CA ALA A 245 -10.44 6.48 10.13
C ALA A 245 -10.52 8.00 10.36
N GLU A 246 -10.93 8.46 11.55
CA GLU A 246 -10.99 9.89 11.87
C GLU A 246 -9.60 10.49 12.03
N GLU A 247 -8.69 9.82 12.69
CA GLU A 247 -7.28 10.23 12.80
C GLU A 247 -6.59 10.30 11.42
N CYS A 248 -6.85 9.32 10.54
CA CYS A 248 -6.41 9.37 9.15
C CYS A 248 -6.94 10.62 8.44
N LEU A 249 -8.21 10.97 8.66
CA LEU A 249 -8.84 12.15 8.07
C LEU A 249 -8.22 13.44 8.63
N GLU A 250 -8.00 13.53 9.92
CA GLU A 250 -7.38 14.69 10.55
C GLU A 250 -6.00 14.95 9.98
N ASP A 251 -5.13 13.95 9.91
CA ASP A 251 -3.79 14.09 9.33
C ASP A 251 -3.86 14.42 7.82
N PHE A 252 -4.77 13.83 7.09
CA PHE A 252 -5.00 14.13 5.67
C PHE A 252 -5.46 15.57 5.45
N THR A 253 -6.27 16.15 6.35
CA THR A 253 -6.71 17.53 6.23
C THR A 253 -5.54 18.51 6.25
N LEU A 254 -4.46 18.21 6.95
CA LEU A 254 -3.24 19.02 6.99
C LEU A 254 -2.58 19.11 5.61
N ALA A 255 -2.65 18.03 4.82
CA ALA A 255 -2.12 18.00 3.46
C ALA A 255 -2.99 18.75 2.43
N VAL A 256 -4.31 18.71 2.60
CA VAL A 256 -5.28 19.21 1.60
C VAL A 256 -5.77 20.61 1.94
N ARG A 257 -5.83 20.94 3.22
CA ARG A 257 -6.31 22.24 3.70
C ARG A 257 -5.42 23.38 3.18
N GLY A 258 -6.01 24.32 2.45
CA GLY A 258 -5.28 25.43 1.81
C GLY A 258 -4.74 25.09 0.40
N ARG A 259 -5.01 23.91 -0.13
CA ARG A 259 -4.76 23.56 -1.54
C ARG A 259 -6.05 23.56 -2.34
N ILE A 260 -6.00 24.05 -3.57
CA ILE A 260 -7.10 24.01 -4.54
C ILE A 260 -6.61 23.25 -5.76
N GLY A 261 -7.30 22.16 -6.10
CA GLY A 261 -7.06 21.37 -7.31
C GLY A 261 -7.89 21.92 -8.47
N LEU A 262 -7.23 22.15 -9.62
CA LEU A 262 -7.88 22.44 -10.90
C LEU A 262 -7.30 21.52 -11.97
N GLY A 263 -8.03 20.48 -12.30
CA GLY A 263 -7.58 19.44 -13.23
C GLY A 263 -6.32 18.72 -12.70
N LYS A 264 -5.25 18.71 -13.48
CA LYS A 264 -3.97 18.08 -13.09
C LYS A 264 -3.06 18.97 -12.21
N ARG A 265 -3.48 20.20 -11.92
CA ARG A 265 -2.68 21.17 -11.15
C ARG A 265 -3.29 21.41 -9.79
N THR A 266 -2.45 21.54 -8.77
CA THR A 266 -2.83 21.93 -7.40
C THR A 266 -2.16 23.27 -7.09
N PHE A 267 -2.93 24.22 -6.60
CA PHE A 267 -2.48 25.54 -6.20
C PHE A 267 -2.55 25.65 -4.68
N SER A 268 -1.52 26.21 -4.07
CA SER A 268 -1.53 26.55 -2.65
C SER A 268 -2.08 27.96 -2.46
N LEU A 269 -2.96 28.14 -1.48
CA LEU A 269 -3.49 29.44 -1.11
C LEU A 269 -2.44 30.20 -0.28
N PRO A 270 -2.13 31.48 -0.63
CA PRO A 270 -0.97 32.20 -0.05
C PRO A 270 -0.99 32.37 1.47
N TRP A 271 -2.14 32.37 2.12
CA TRP A 271 -2.28 32.54 3.57
C TRP A 271 -2.07 31.25 4.39
N ARG A 272 -1.69 30.15 3.75
CA ARG A 272 -1.45 28.85 4.38
C ARG A 272 -0.19 28.16 3.88
N LEU A 273 0.83 28.95 3.59
CA LEU A 273 2.19 28.46 3.36
C LEU A 273 2.89 28.12 4.70
N ALA A 274 2.22 27.42 5.61
CA ALA A 274 2.96 26.55 6.50
C ALA A 274 3.49 25.43 5.60
N ASN A 275 4.78 25.43 5.36
CA ASN A 275 5.45 24.36 4.65
C ASN A 275 5.03 23.04 5.31
N ILE A 276 4.53 22.09 4.52
CA ILE A 276 4.25 20.73 5.01
C ILE A 276 5.52 20.11 5.60
N GLN A 277 6.68 20.57 5.14
CA GLN A 277 8.01 20.21 5.66
C GLN A 277 8.29 20.76 7.06
N ASP A 278 7.61 21.83 7.49
CA ASP A 278 7.74 22.43 8.81
C ASP A 278 6.74 21.87 9.83
N LEU A 279 5.83 20.98 9.40
CA LEU A 279 5.00 20.26 10.35
C LEU A 279 5.88 19.24 11.07
N PRO A 280 5.80 19.14 12.42
CA PRO A 280 6.55 18.14 13.15
C PRO A 280 6.27 16.76 12.52
N ALA A 281 7.33 15.95 12.44
CA ALA A 281 7.15 14.54 12.10
C ALA A 281 6.03 14.01 12.99
N VAL A 282 5.09 13.26 12.39
CA VAL A 282 4.15 12.50 13.21
C VAL A 282 5.02 11.55 13.98
N ASP A 283 5.03 11.66 15.31
CA ASP A 283 5.51 10.56 16.14
C ASP A 283 4.64 9.36 15.74
N SER A 284 5.18 8.53 14.86
CA SER A 284 4.56 7.24 14.60
C SER A 284 4.39 6.60 15.96
N PRO A 285 3.19 6.14 16.34
CA PRO A 285 3.05 5.34 17.55
C PRO A 285 4.18 4.32 17.51
N ALA A 286 4.94 4.25 18.60
CA ALA A 286 6.18 3.50 18.68
C ALA A 286 6.00 2.17 17.95
N ASP A 287 6.98 1.80 17.13
CA ASP A 287 7.03 0.47 16.51
C ASP A 287 7.05 -0.51 17.70
N ASP A 288 5.85 -0.88 18.18
CA ASP A 288 5.70 -1.86 19.24
C ASP A 288 6.37 -3.10 18.70
N GLY A 289 7.59 -3.34 19.24
CA GLY A 289 8.48 -4.37 18.77
C GLY A 289 7.67 -5.62 18.47
N VAL A 290 7.77 -6.08 17.23
CA VAL A 290 7.12 -7.31 16.76
C VAL A 290 7.41 -8.37 17.81
N ALA A 291 6.42 -8.65 18.69
CA ALA A 291 6.54 -9.78 19.59
C ALA A 291 6.75 -11.00 18.70
N PRO A 292 7.84 -11.78 18.89
CA PRO A 292 8.06 -12.95 18.09
C PRO A 292 6.80 -13.82 18.22
N ARG A 293 6.24 -14.27 17.10
CA ARG A 293 5.13 -15.22 17.10
C ARG A 293 5.52 -16.33 18.05
N LEU A 294 4.76 -16.52 19.11
CA LEU A 294 4.88 -17.71 19.94
C LEU A 294 4.74 -18.90 18.99
N ALA A 295 5.78 -19.73 18.95
CA ALA A 295 5.73 -21.02 18.28
C ALA A 295 4.44 -21.70 18.76
N GLY A 296 3.62 -22.15 17.81
CA GLY A 296 2.43 -22.92 18.13
C GLY A 296 2.82 -24.10 19.03
N PRO A 297 1.90 -24.62 19.85
CA PRO A 297 2.22 -25.70 20.76
C PRO A 297 2.84 -26.85 19.96
N GLU A 298 4.10 -27.17 20.27
CA GLU A 298 4.74 -28.39 19.83
C GLU A 298 3.80 -29.54 20.16
N GLY A 299 3.38 -30.27 19.12
CA GLY A 299 2.55 -31.43 19.29
C GLY A 299 3.24 -32.38 20.25
N ALA A 300 2.65 -32.62 21.40
CA ALA A 300 3.00 -33.70 22.32
C ALA A 300 2.89 -35.00 21.52
N ASN A 301 4.04 -35.52 21.07
CA ASN A 301 4.15 -36.91 20.64
C ASN A 301 3.85 -37.78 21.86
N GLY A 302 2.58 -38.08 22.10
CA GLY A 302 2.16 -39.16 22.96
C GLY A 302 2.54 -40.46 22.26
N GLU A 303 3.59 -41.08 22.75
CA GLU A 303 3.94 -42.46 22.49
C GLU A 303 2.73 -43.31 22.92
N VAL A 304 2.00 -43.83 21.94
CA VAL A 304 0.91 -44.80 22.18
C VAL A 304 1.56 -46.20 22.19
N ASP A 305 1.70 -46.80 23.36
CA ASP A 305 2.04 -48.20 23.50
C ASP A 305 1.06 -49.08 22.70
N PRO A 306 1.54 -50.11 21.99
CA PRO A 306 0.66 -51.04 21.27
C PRO A 306 -0.14 -51.91 22.24
N PRO A 307 -1.39 -52.23 21.90
CA PRO A 307 -2.21 -53.07 22.74
C PRO A 307 -1.66 -54.50 22.82
N THR A 308 -1.44 -54.98 24.03
CA THR A 308 -1.13 -56.41 24.33
C THR A 308 -2.31 -57.29 24.01
N ASP A 309 -2.07 -58.23 23.10
CA ASP A 309 -2.99 -59.30 22.70
C ASP A 309 -3.23 -60.28 23.86
N PRO A 310 -4.48 -60.55 24.32
CA PRO A 310 -4.76 -61.64 25.21
C PRO A 310 -4.96 -62.94 24.41
N ARG A 311 -4.04 -63.90 24.61
CA ARG A 311 -4.21 -65.27 24.12
C ARG A 311 -5.41 -65.95 24.80
N PRO A 312 -6.10 -66.83 24.07
CA PRO A 312 -7.18 -67.65 24.67
C PRO A 312 -6.60 -68.81 25.44
N THR A 313 -7.13 -69.05 26.61
CA THR A 313 -6.99 -70.31 27.32
C THR A 313 -8.28 -71.13 27.19
N ASP A 314 -8.13 -72.32 26.63
CA ASP A 314 -8.95 -73.51 26.64
C ASP A 314 -10.48 -73.42 26.83
#